data_e1db220ca78519046d3dc3f2a3bef7c0
#
_entry.id   e1db220ca78519046d3dc3f2a3bef7c0
#
_cell.length_a   1.000
_cell.length_b   1.000
_cell.length_c   1.000
_cell.angle_alpha   90.00
_cell.angle_beta   90.00
_cell.angle_gamma   90.00
#
_symmetry.space_group_name_H-M   'P 1'
#
loop_
_entity.id
_entity.type
_entity.pdbx_description
1 polymer ?
#
loop_
_entity_poly.entity_id
_entity_poly.type
_entity_poly.pdbx_seq_one_letter_code
_entity_poly.pdbx_strand_id
1 'polypeptide(L)'
;MHRNFDNKTIVITGACRGIGAGIAERFARDGARLVMVSNAPRVHETAETLRQRYQADILSLEIDVTDEAQVQSLYEQAAARFGTIDVSIQNAGVITIDYFDRMPKADFEKVLAVNTTGVWLCCREAAKYMVKQNYGSLINTSSGQGRQGFIYTPHYAASKMGVIGITQSLAHELAPWNITVNAFCPGIIESEMWDYNDRVWGEILSNEQKRYGKGELMAEWVEGIPMKRAGKPEDVAGLVAFLASDDARYLTGQTINIDGGLIMS
;
A
#
# COMPACT_ATOMS: atom_id res chain seq x y z
N MET A 1 -12.36 -23.61 -7.22
CA MET A 1 -11.43 -22.64 -6.56
C MET A 1 -12.01 -22.33 -5.21
N HIS A 2 -11.26 -22.56 -4.12
CA HIS A 2 -11.71 -22.12 -2.79
C HIS A 2 -11.69 -20.59 -2.78
N ARG A 3 -12.85 -19.96 -2.57
CA ARG A 3 -12.98 -18.52 -2.37
C ARG A 3 -12.67 -18.22 -0.90
N ASN A 4 -11.41 -17.90 -0.61
CA ASN A 4 -10.93 -17.75 0.77
C ASN A 4 -11.45 -16.49 1.48
N PHE A 5 -12.10 -15.55 0.75
CA PHE A 5 -12.56 -14.28 1.29
C PHE A 5 -14.05 -14.02 1.07
N ASP A 6 -14.82 -15.09 0.82
CA ASP A 6 -16.28 -14.96 0.68
C ASP A 6 -16.88 -14.22 1.89
N ASN A 7 -17.67 -13.18 1.60
CA ASN A 7 -18.29 -12.30 2.60
C ASN A 7 -17.34 -11.46 3.48
N LYS A 8 -16.04 -11.49 3.28
CA LYS A 8 -15.11 -10.57 3.96
C LYS A 8 -15.14 -9.21 3.30
N THR A 9 -15.20 -8.16 4.12
CA THR A 9 -15.13 -6.77 3.66
C THR A 9 -13.71 -6.25 3.76
N ILE A 10 -13.15 -5.85 2.62
CA ILE A 10 -11.77 -5.42 2.49
C ILE A 10 -11.71 -4.00 1.96
N VAL A 11 -11.16 -3.08 2.75
CA VAL A 11 -10.92 -1.68 2.38
C VAL A 11 -9.50 -1.55 1.85
N ILE A 12 -9.33 -0.91 0.69
CA ILE A 12 -8.02 -0.73 0.04
C ILE A 12 -7.87 0.72 -0.39
N THR A 13 -6.90 1.45 0.19
CA THR A 13 -6.57 2.81 -0.25
C THR A 13 -5.53 2.79 -1.37
N GLY A 14 -5.60 3.77 -2.29
CA GLY A 14 -4.74 3.78 -3.47
C GLY A 14 -5.04 2.64 -4.45
N ALA A 15 -6.32 2.21 -4.55
CA ALA A 15 -6.74 1.00 -5.27
C ALA A 15 -6.90 1.18 -6.78
N CYS A 16 -6.67 2.37 -7.35
CA CYS A 16 -6.99 2.64 -8.76
C CYS A 16 -5.90 2.17 -9.75
N ARG A 17 -4.69 1.83 -9.31
CA ARG A 17 -3.56 1.43 -10.16
C ARG A 17 -2.46 0.71 -9.38
N GLY A 18 -1.47 0.17 -10.10
CA GLY A 18 -0.26 -0.43 -9.55
C GLY A 18 -0.55 -1.50 -8.50
N ILE A 19 0.18 -1.48 -7.39
CA ILE A 19 0.06 -2.44 -6.29
C ILE A 19 -1.37 -2.52 -5.76
N GLY A 20 -2.02 -1.37 -5.52
CA GLY A 20 -3.38 -1.35 -4.98
C GLY A 20 -4.43 -1.98 -5.90
N ALA A 21 -4.33 -1.77 -7.22
CA ALA A 21 -5.20 -2.42 -8.18
C ALA A 21 -4.95 -3.94 -8.24
N GLY A 22 -3.68 -4.38 -8.20
CA GLY A 22 -3.35 -5.81 -8.16
C GLY A 22 -3.85 -6.50 -6.89
N ILE A 23 -3.77 -5.82 -5.74
CA ILE A 23 -4.37 -6.30 -4.48
C ILE A 23 -5.90 -6.39 -4.63
N ALA A 24 -6.56 -5.35 -5.16
CA ALA A 24 -8.01 -5.33 -5.36
C ALA A 24 -8.46 -6.47 -6.31
N GLU A 25 -7.73 -6.68 -7.41
CA GLU A 25 -8.00 -7.77 -8.34
C GLU A 25 -7.88 -9.15 -7.67
N ARG A 26 -6.87 -9.35 -6.83
CA ARG A 26 -6.70 -10.59 -6.09
C ARG A 26 -7.90 -10.88 -5.20
N PHE A 27 -8.34 -9.91 -4.41
CA PHE A 27 -9.45 -10.09 -3.49
C PHE A 27 -10.81 -10.19 -4.22
N ALA A 28 -11.00 -9.45 -5.33
CA ALA A 28 -12.18 -9.60 -6.18
C ALA A 28 -12.32 -11.04 -6.72
N ARG A 29 -11.21 -11.60 -7.22
CA ARG A 29 -11.15 -12.98 -7.71
C ARG A 29 -11.43 -13.99 -6.60
N ASP A 30 -10.98 -13.72 -5.38
CA ASP A 30 -11.12 -14.61 -4.23
C ASP A 30 -12.46 -14.42 -3.48
N GLY A 31 -13.41 -13.60 -4.01
CA GLY A 31 -14.80 -13.51 -3.57
C GLY A 31 -15.08 -12.46 -2.49
N ALA A 32 -14.15 -11.56 -2.20
CA ALA A 32 -14.33 -10.51 -1.20
C ALA A 32 -15.32 -9.42 -1.65
N ARG A 33 -15.94 -8.75 -0.67
CA ARG A 33 -16.57 -7.44 -0.83
C ARG A 33 -15.50 -6.37 -0.71
N LEU A 34 -15.42 -5.45 -1.65
CA LEU A 34 -14.35 -4.47 -1.71
C LEU A 34 -14.85 -3.04 -1.47
N VAL A 35 -14.05 -2.28 -0.74
CA VAL A 35 -14.13 -0.82 -0.72
C VAL A 35 -12.84 -0.30 -1.33
N MET A 36 -12.93 0.15 -2.59
CA MET A 36 -11.80 0.66 -3.35
C MET A 36 -11.74 2.17 -3.24
N VAL A 37 -10.61 2.69 -2.79
CA VAL A 37 -10.43 4.12 -2.48
C VAL A 37 -9.25 4.70 -3.23
N SER A 38 -9.42 5.90 -3.79
CA SER A 38 -8.35 6.72 -4.34
C SER A 38 -8.79 8.18 -4.35
N ASN A 39 -7.86 9.12 -4.41
CA ASN A 39 -8.15 10.54 -4.63
C ASN A 39 -8.31 10.91 -6.13
N ALA A 40 -8.47 9.91 -7.00
CA ALA A 40 -8.64 10.10 -8.43
C ALA A 40 -9.88 9.34 -8.93
N PRO A 41 -10.69 9.93 -9.84
CA PRO A 41 -11.92 9.32 -10.37
C PRO A 41 -11.68 7.99 -11.09
N ARG A 42 -10.46 7.71 -11.52
CA ARG A 42 -10.05 6.42 -12.11
C ARG A 42 -10.39 5.21 -11.23
N VAL A 43 -10.61 5.39 -9.92
CA VAL A 43 -11.02 4.31 -9.02
C VAL A 43 -12.35 3.68 -9.44
N HIS A 44 -13.27 4.47 -9.99
CA HIS A 44 -14.58 3.99 -10.45
C HIS A 44 -14.45 3.11 -11.69
N GLU A 45 -13.57 3.48 -12.63
CA GLU A 45 -13.30 2.71 -13.85
C GLU A 45 -12.63 1.36 -13.51
N THR A 46 -11.64 1.40 -12.63
CA THR A 46 -10.96 0.20 -12.15
C THR A 46 -11.94 -0.74 -11.43
N ALA A 47 -12.79 -0.19 -10.56
CA ALA A 47 -13.81 -0.96 -9.85
C ALA A 47 -14.82 -1.59 -10.83
N GLU A 48 -15.25 -0.86 -11.86
CA GLU A 48 -16.17 -1.38 -12.86
C GLU A 48 -15.56 -2.54 -13.66
N THR A 49 -14.31 -2.44 -14.03
CA THR A 49 -13.57 -3.53 -14.67
C THR A 49 -13.56 -4.80 -13.82
N LEU A 50 -13.32 -4.67 -12.51
CA LEU A 50 -13.31 -5.81 -11.59
C LEU A 50 -14.73 -6.38 -11.34
N ARG A 51 -15.76 -5.51 -11.28
CA ARG A 51 -17.18 -5.97 -11.19
C ARG A 51 -17.54 -6.84 -12.39
N GLN A 52 -17.23 -6.39 -13.59
CA GLN A 52 -17.53 -7.13 -14.82
C GLN A 52 -16.77 -8.44 -14.90
N ARG A 53 -15.49 -8.44 -14.52
CA ARG A 53 -14.63 -9.62 -14.67
C ARG A 53 -14.88 -10.69 -13.63
N TYR A 54 -15.15 -10.30 -12.38
CA TYR A 54 -15.23 -11.21 -11.24
C TYR A 54 -16.60 -11.29 -10.56
N GLN A 55 -17.58 -10.52 -11.04
CA GLN A 55 -18.89 -10.35 -10.38
C GLN A 55 -18.75 -9.90 -8.92
N ALA A 56 -17.72 -9.10 -8.64
CA ALA A 56 -17.39 -8.67 -7.29
C ALA A 56 -18.30 -7.55 -6.81
N ASP A 57 -18.72 -7.60 -5.53
CA ASP A 57 -19.46 -6.52 -4.88
C ASP A 57 -18.48 -5.44 -4.40
N ILE A 58 -18.45 -4.30 -5.08
CA ILE A 58 -17.46 -3.25 -4.88
C ILE A 58 -18.14 -1.91 -4.60
N LEU A 59 -17.76 -1.24 -3.52
CA LEU A 59 -17.98 0.18 -3.28
C LEU A 59 -16.71 0.94 -3.69
N SER A 60 -16.80 1.86 -4.63
CA SER A 60 -15.68 2.70 -5.06
C SER A 60 -15.90 4.14 -4.60
N LEU A 61 -14.89 4.74 -3.94
CA LEU A 61 -14.97 6.06 -3.33
C LEU A 61 -13.77 6.93 -3.73
N GLU A 62 -14.06 8.18 -4.06
CA GLU A 62 -13.03 9.20 -4.26
C GLU A 62 -12.78 9.92 -2.94
N ILE A 63 -11.64 9.63 -2.29
CA ILE A 63 -11.27 10.08 -0.93
C ILE A 63 -9.80 10.46 -0.89
N ASP A 64 -9.50 11.60 -0.29
CA ASP A 64 -8.14 11.98 0.09
C ASP A 64 -7.84 11.48 1.53
N VAL A 65 -6.85 10.59 1.66
CA VAL A 65 -6.46 10.01 2.95
C VAL A 65 -5.82 11.01 3.91
N THR A 66 -5.50 12.23 3.45
CA THR A 66 -4.98 13.31 4.29
C THR A 66 -6.09 14.13 4.94
N ASP A 67 -7.33 13.98 4.47
CA ASP A 67 -8.51 14.64 5.03
C ASP A 67 -9.20 13.70 6.04
N GLU A 68 -9.13 14.07 7.31
CA GLU A 68 -9.67 13.28 8.43
C GLU A 68 -11.18 13.03 8.30
N ALA A 69 -11.96 14.03 7.84
CA ALA A 69 -13.41 13.88 7.69
C ALA A 69 -13.75 12.92 6.55
N GLN A 70 -13.00 12.98 5.45
CA GLN A 70 -13.18 12.05 4.34
C GLN A 70 -12.81 10.62 4.75
N VAL A 71 -11.73 10.44 5.52
CA VAL A 71 -11.33 9.12 6.04
C VAL A 71 -12.40 8.58 7.00
N GLN A 72 -12.94 9.39 7.90
CA GLN A 72 -14.06 8.97 8.75
C GLN A 72 -15.27 8.52 7.91
N SER A 73 -15.68 9.34 6.94
CA SER A 73 -16.78 9.03 6.03
C SER A 73 -16.56 7.75 5.22
N LEU A 74 -15.33 7.45 4.82
CA LEU A 74 -14.97 6.20 4.16
C LEU A 74 -15.43 4.98 4.96
N TYR A 75 -15.02 4.91 6.24
CA TYR A 75 -15.31 3.74 7.08
C TYR A 75 -16.78 3.68 7.51
N GLU A 76 -17.44 4.83 7.67
CA GLU A 76 -18.90 4.90 7.88
C GLU A 76 -19.66 4.33 6.68
N GLN A 77 -19.31 4.73 5.46
CA GLN A 77 -19.93 4.21 4.23
C GLN A 77 -19.64 2.73 4.03
N ALA A 78 -18.40 2.28 4.29
CA ALA A 78 -18.04 0.87 4.22
C ALA A 78 -18.88 0.01 5.19
N ALA A 79 -18.99 0.43 6.44
CA ALA A 79 -19.77 -0.26 7.47
C ALA A 79 -21.28 -0.22 7.16
N ALA A 80 -21.80 0.92 6.71
CA ALA A 80 -23.20 1.03 6.30
C ALA A 80 -23.56 0.10 5.13
N ARG A 81 -22.63 -0.07 4.17
CA ARG A 81 -22.84 -0.88 2.96
C ARG A 81 -22.70 -2.39 3.23
N PHE A 82 -21.72 -2.80 4.04
CA PHE A 82 -21.32 -4.19 4.20
C PHE A 82 -21.47 -4.77 5.61
N GLY A 83 -21.72 -3.93 6.61
CA GLY A 83 -21.94 -4.33 8.00
C GLY A 83 -20.66 -4.60 8.79
N THR A 84 -19.56 -5.00 8.15
CA THR A 84 -18.28 -5.34 8.78
C THR A 84 -17.11 -4.70 8.06
N ILE A 85 -15.96 -4.58 8.74
CA ILE A 85 -14.65 -4.26 8.16
C ILE A 85 -13.69 -5.33 8.64
N ASP A 86 -13.42 -6.32 7.80
CA ASP A 86 -12.58 -7.46 8.17
C ASP A 86 -11.09 -7.17 7.95
N VAL A 87 -10.76 -6.47 6.86
CA VAL A 87 -9.38 -6.12 6.50
C VAL A 87 -9.33 -4.67 6.03
N SER A 88 -8.31 -3.93 6.46
CA SER A 88 -8.02 -2.60 5.92
C SER A 88 -6.57 -2.51 5.48
N ILE A 89 -6.36 -2.13 4.22
CA ILE A 89 -5.06 -2.11 3.55
C ILE A 89 -4.71 -0.65 3.22
N GLN A 90 -3.74 -0.11 3.94
CA GLN A 90 -3.24 1.24 3.77
C GLN A 90 -2.15 1.24 2.69
N ASN A 91 -2.59 1.35 1.42
CA ASN A 91 -1.67 1.30 0.28
C ASN A 91 -1.48 2.66 -0.42
N ALA A 92 -2.34 3.64 -0.20
CA ALA A 92 -2.15 4.97 -0.76
C ALA A 92 -0.77 5.53 -0.40
N GLY A 93 -0.06 6.07 -1.38
CA GLY A 93 1.27 6.63 -1.16
C GLY A 93 1.76 7.45 -2.35
N VAL A 94 2.64 8.39 -2.05
CA VAL A 94 3.28 9.27 -3.02
C VAL A 94 4.78 9.35 -2.75
N ILE A 95 5.53 9.73 -3.77
CA ILE A 95 6.97 10.00 -3.69
C ILE A 95 7.26 11.25 -4.54
N THR A 96 8.22 12.06 -4.09
CA THR A 96 8.92 13.03 -4.92
C THR A 96 10.41 12.76 -4.81
N ILE A 97 11.20 13.23 -5.77
CA ILE A 97 12.63 12.95 -5.86
C ILE A 97 13.33 14.25 -6.19
N ASP A 98 14.23 14.70 -5.31
CA ASP A 98 15.04 15.89 -5.54
C ASP A 98 16.33 15.83 -4.70
N TYR A 99 17.30 16.66 -5.04
CA TYR A 99 18.48 16.88 -4.18
C TYR A 99 18.04 17.37 -2.80
N PHE A 100 18.75 16.92 -1.76
CA PHE A 100 18.35 17.22 -0.38
C PHE A 100 18.29 18.74 -0.06
N ASP A 101 19.16 19.52 -0.68
CA ASP A 101 19.30 20.96 -0.51
C ASP A 101 18.33 21.78 -1.37
N ARG A 102 17.64 21.13 -2.31
CA ARG A 102 16.63 21.76 -3.20
C ARG A 102 15.20 21.29 -2.92
N MET A 103 15.06 20.22 -2.14
CA MET A 103 13.75 19.64 -1.86
C MET A 103 12.82 20.64 -1.18
N PRO A 104 11.67 20.99 -1.79
CA PRO A 104 10.73 21.92 -1.18
C PRO A 104 10.15 21.34 0.12
N LYS A 105 10.03 22.18 1.16
CA LYS A 105 9.35 21.80 2.41
C LYS A 105 7.94 21.25 2.17
N ALA A 106 7.21 21.83 1.20
CA ALA A 106 5.88 21.38 0.83
C ALA A 106 5.85 19.91 0.34
N ASP A 107 6.86 19.49 -0.44
CA ASP A 107 6.99 18.10 -0.89
C ASP A 107 7.30 17.15 0.26
N PHE A 108 8.19 17.59 1.17
CA PHE A 108 8.49 16.84 2.39
C PHE A 108 7.23 16.61 3.23
N GLU A 109 6.49 17.68 3.51
CA GLU A 109 5.25 17.62 4.30
C GLU A 109 4.16 16.80 3.60
N LYS A 110 3.99 16.95 2.29
CA LYS A 110 3.01 16.19 1.51
C LYS A 110 3.27 14.68 1.58
N VAL A 111 4.52 14.27 1.44
CA VAL A 111 4.88 12.84 1.49
C VAL A 111 4.61 12.27 2.87
N LEU A 112 4.94 12.98 3.95
CA LEU A 112 4.60 12.56 5.32
C LEU A 112 3.09 12.54 5.56
N ALA A 113 2.37 13.55 5.09
CA ALA A 113 0.91 13.63 5.26
C ALA A 113 0.20 12.42 4.63
N VAL A 114 0.55 12.07 3.39
CA VAL A 114 -0.07 10.92 2.71
C VAL A 114 0.43 9.59 3.27
N ASN A 115 1.76 9.39 3.32
CA ASN A 115 2.34 8.08 3.56
C ASN A 115 2.36 7.66 5.03
N THR A 116 2.25 8.61 5.97
CA THR A 116 2.35 8.34 7.41
C THR A 116 1.08 8.75 8.13
N THR A 117 0.69 10.04 8.06
CA THR A 117 -0.52 10.53 8.74
C THR A 117 -1.77 9.87 8.16
N GLY A 118 -1.88 9.78 6.82
CA GLY A 118 -3.01 9.10 6.15
C GLY A 118 -3.11 7.63 6.51
N VAL A 119 -1.97 6.92 6.63
CA VAL A 119 -1.95 5.53 7.11
C VAL A 119 -2.49 5.43 8.53
N TRP A 120 -2.03 6.31 9.44
CA TRP A 120 -2.50 6.33 10.82
C TRP A 120 -3.99 6.66 10.91
N LEU A 121 -4.48 7.66 10.17
CA LEU A 121 -5.92 8.01 10.12
C LEU A 121 -6.77 6.80 9.69
N CYS A 122 -6.39 6.13 8.61
CA CYS A 122 -7.10 4.96 8.14
C CYS A 122 -7.07 3.80 9.15
N CYS A 123 -5.92 3.51 9.77
CA CYS A 123 -5.81 2.51 10.82
C CYS A 123 -6.73 2.83 12.01
N ARG A 124 -6.74 4.09 12.46
CA ARG A 124 -7.56 4.56 13.58
C ARG A 124 -9.05 4.36 13.30
N GLU A 125 -9.53 4.76 12.13
CA GLU A 125 -10.95 4.64 11.80
C GLU A 125 -11.36 3.18 11.59
N ALA A 126 -10.55 2.36 10.91
CA ALA A 126 -10.80 0.93 10.79
C ALA A 126 -10.87 0.23 12.15
N ALA A 127 -9.95 0.55 13.04
CA ALA A 127 -9.86 -0.06 14.38
C ALA A 127 -11.13 0.17 15.22
N LYS A 128 -11.83 1.31 15.07
CA LYS A 128 -13.11 1.56 15.79
C LYS A 128 -14.18 0.49 15.51
N TYR A 129 -14.20 -0.05 14.29
CA TYR A 129 -15.11 -1.13 13.90
C TYR A 129 -14.56 -2.49 14.29
N MET A 130 -13.28 -2.74 14.04
CA MET A 130 -12.62 -4.01 14.34
C MET A 130 -12.62 -4.34 15.85
N VAL A 131 -12.44 -3.34 16.72
CA VAL A 131 -12.55 -3.51 18.18
C VAL A 131 -13.95 -3.97 18.60
N LYS A 132 -15.00 -3.38 18.03
CA LYS A 132 -16.39 -3.81 18.29
C LYS A 132 -16.67 -5.23 17.78
N GLN A 133 -16.01 -5.63 16.70
CA GLN A 133 -16.10 -6.97 16.09
C GLN A 133 -15.25 -8.00 16.86
N ASN A 134 -14.30 -7.56 17.69
CA ASN A 134 -13.25 -8.39 18.29
C ASN A 134 -12.49 -9.21 17.24
N TYR A 135 -12.24 -8.64 16.08
CA TYR A 135 -11.60 -9.26 14.93
C TYR A 135 -11.23 -8.20 13.89
N GLY A 136 -10.09 -8.36 13.26
CA GLY A 136 -9.67 -7.52 12.14
C GLY A 136 -8.22 -7.76 11.70
N SER A 137 -7.86 -7.21 10.53
CA SER A 137 -6.49 -7.19 10.05
C SER A 137 -6.17 -5.83 9.42
N LEU A 138 -5.17 -5.13 9.97
CA LEU A 138 -4.60 -3.91 9.40
C LEU A 138 -3.31 -4.27 8.67
N ILE A 139 -3.19 -3.88 7.40
CA ILE A 139 -2.02 -4.20 6.57
C ILE A 139 -1.49 -2.91 5.95
N ASN A 140 -0.28 -2.51 6.34
CA ASN A 140 0.31 -1.23 6.00
C ASN A 140 1.39 -1.37 4.92
N THR A 141 1.37 -0.50 3.92
CA THR A 141 2.39 -0.48 2.87
C THR A 141 3.57 0.39 3.29
N SER A 142 4.66 -0.24 3.70
CA SER A 142 5.95 0.40 3.86
C SER A 142 6.72 0.40 2.52
N SER A 143 7.99 0.12 2.51
CA SER A 143 8.89 0.08 1.34
C SER A 143 10.21 -0.58 1.74
N GLY A 144 11.03 -0.99 0.78
CA GLY A 144 12.47 -1.19 1.01
C GLY A 144 13.12 0.03 1.66
N GLN A 145 12.65 1.25 1.36
CA GLN A 145 13.10 2.48 2.01
C GLN A 145 12.61 2.64 3.46
N GLY A 146 11.72 1.79 3.93
CA GLY A 146 11.42 1.65 5.36
C GLY A 146 12.45 0.83 6.12
N ARG A 147 13.33 0.11 5.41
CA ARG A 147 14.46 -0.66 5.99
C ARG A 147 15.77 0.11 5.95
N GLN A 148 16.03 0.74 4.81
CA GLN A 148 17.23 1.57 4.62
C GLN A 148 16.89 2.79 3.77
N GLY A 149 17.45 3.96 4.11
CA GLY A 149 17.27 5.17 3.32
C GLY A 149 17.89 5.04 1.92
N PHE A 150 17.39 5.84 0.99
CA PHE A 150 17.93 5.92 -0.36
C PHE A 150 18.16 7.38 -0.78
N ILE A 151 19.01 7.59 -1.77
CA ILE A 151 19.40 8.92 -2.23
C ILE A 151 18.21 9.72 -2.78
N TYR A 152 18.23 11.03 -2.57
CA TYR A 152 17.26 12.01 -3.09
C TYR A 152 15.82 11.85 -2.60
N THR A 153 15.57 10.99 -1.59
CA THR A 153 14.23 10.70 -1.07
C THR A 153 14.18 10.61 0.46
N PRO A 154 14.82 11.52 1.23
CA PRO A 154 14.88 11.42 2.70
C PRO A 154 13.49 11.44 3.35
N HIS A 155 12.56 12.23 2.83
CA HIS A 155 11.17 12.32 3.28
C HIS A 155 10.38 11.02 3.03
N TYR A 156 10.61 10.37 1.90
CA TYR A 156 9.96 9.09 1.60
C TYR A 156 10.48 7.99 2.54
N ALA A 157 11.79 7.89 2.74
CA ALA A 157 12.39 6.96 3.69
C ALA A 157 11.86 7.21 5.11
N ALA A 158 11.85 8.47 5.58
CA ALA A 158 11.28 8.85 6.87
C ALA A 158 9.81 8.43 6.99
N SER A 159 9.00 8.67 5.95
CA SER A 159 7.59 8.30 5.92
C SER A 159 7.37 6.79 6.04
N LYS A 160 8.18 5.99 5.34
CA LYS A 160 8.04 4.53 5.30
C LYS A 160 8.63 3.83 6.53
N MET A 161 9.65 4.40 7.15
CA MET A 161 10.11 4.02 8.51
C MET A 161 9.04 4.34 9.55
N GLY A 162 8.37 5.50 9.46
CA GLY A 162 7.25 5.88 10.32
C GLY A 162 6.09 4.87 10.26
N VAL A 163 5.78 4.33 9.09
CA VAL A 163 4.76 3.27 8.93
C VAL A 163 5.12 2.01 9.72
N ILE A 164 6.40 1.63 9.79
CA ILE A 164 6.84 0.48 10.58
C ILE A 164 6.61 0.75 12.07
N GLY A 165 6.96 1.94 12.55
CA GLY A 165 6.70 2.35 13.95
C GLY A 165 5.20 2.32 14.31
N ILE A 166 4.34 2.89 13.44
CA ILE A 166 2.88 2.83 13.59
C ILE A 166 2.40 1.37 13.65
N THR A 167 2.88 0.52 12.74
CA THR A 167 2.51 -0.90 12.68
C THR A 167 2.81 -1.62 13.99
N GLN A 168 4.02 -1.45 14.52
CA GLN A 168 4.45 -2.10 15.76
C GLN A 168 3.66 -1.58 16.97
N SER A 169 3.46 -0.27 17.08
CA SER A 169 2.70 0.33 18.16
C SER A 169 1.25 -0.16 18.19
N LEU A 170 0.56 -0.10 17.04
CA LEU A 170 -0.81 -0.56 16.95
C LEU A 170 -0.95 -2.09 17.12
N ALA A 171 0.06 -2.88 16.75
CA ALA A 171 0.07 -4.31 16.99
C ALA A 171 0.02 -4.64 18.49
N HIS A 172 0.79 -3.92 19.31
CA HIS A 172 0.73 -4.07 20.76
C HIS A 172 -0.62 -3.63 21.33
N GLU A 173 -1.14 -2.50 20.87
CA GLU A 173 -2.37 -1.92 21.41
C GLU A 173 -3.61 -2.74 21.03
N LEU A 174 -3.68 -3.28 19.80
CA LEU A 174 -4.88 -3.90 19.26
C LEU A 174 -4.94 -5.44 19.41
N ALA A 175 -3.84 -6.07 19.81
CA ALA A 175 -3.78 -7.53 20.00
C ALA A 175 -4.85 -8.07 20.96
N PRO A 176 -5.23 -7.39 22.08
CA PRO A 176 -6.28 -7.88 23.00
C PRO A 176 -7.67 -8.05 22.34
N TRP A 177 -7.91 -7.41 21.20
CA TRP A 177 -9.15 -7.52 20.43
C TRP A 177 -9.02 -8.45 19.20
N ASN A 178 -8.05 -9.35 19.20
CA ASN A 178 -7.82 -10.27 18.08
C ASN A 178 -7.61 -9.55 16.74
N ILE A 179 -7.03 -8.36 16.75
CA ILE A 179 -6.70 -7.57 15.57
C ILE A 179 -5.20 -7.72 15.29
N THR A 180 -4.85 -8.16 14.09
CA THR A 180 -3.46 -8.19 13.63
C THR A 180 -3.10 -6.90 12.91
N VAL A 181 -1.88 -6.41 13.12
CA VAL A 181 -1.35 -5.24 12.42
C VAL A 181 0.03 -5.59 11.85
N ASN A 182 0.14 -5.63 10.54
CA ASN A 182 1.38 -5.98 9.87
C ASN A 182 1.69 -4.99 8.74
N ALA A 183 2.94 -4.97 8.31
CA ALA A 183 3.38 -4.18 7.17
C ALA A 183 4.10 -5.05 6.14
N PHE A 184 4.12 -4.59 4.90
CA PHE A 184 4.95 -5.16 3.86
C PHE A 184 5.83 -4.08 3.22
N CYS A 185 7.02 -4.49 2.76
CA CYS A 185 8.01 -3.64 2.13
C CYS A 185 8.23 -4.10 0.68
N PRO A 186 7.51 -3.50 -0.29
CA PRO A 186 7.80 -3.75 -1.69
C PRO A 186 9.19 -3.25 -2.08
N GLY A 187 9.86 -3.99 -2.97
CA GLY A 187 11.01 -3.51 -3.72
C GLY A 187 10.61 -2.77 -5.00
N ILE A 188 11.30 -3.07 -6.10
CA ILE A 188 10.96 -2.54 -7.42
C ILE A 188 9.77 -3.33 -7.98
N ILE A 189 8.59 -2.68 -8.03
CA ILE A 189 7.34 -3.28 -8.55
C ILE A 189 6.88 -2.48 -9.77
N GLU A 190 6.63 -3.15 -10.88
CA GLU A 190 6.12 -2.54 -12.12
C GLU A 190 4.88 -1.70 -11.84
N SER A 191 4.95 -0.38 -12.08
CA SER A 191 3.88 0.57 -11.80
C SER A 191 4.19 1.95 -12.38
N GLU A 192 3.17 2.79 -12.55
CA GLU A 192 3.34 4.19 -12.95
C GLU A 192 4.24 4.99 -11.96
N MET A 193 4.31 4.60 -10.69
CA MET A 193 5.25 5.19 -9.73
C MET A 193 6.69 4.87 -10.11
N TRP A 194 6.97 3.66 -10.59
CA TRP A 194 8.30 3.28 -11.05
C TRP A 194 8.65 3.89 -12.41
N ASP A 195 7.67 4.13 -13.30
CA ASP A 195 7.89 4.92 -14.51
C ASP A 195 8.32 6.36 -14.18
N TYR A 196 7.69 6.96 -13.16
CA TYR A 196 8.08 8.27 -12.64
C TYR A 196 9.49 8.23 -12.02
N ASN A 197 9.76 7.23 -11.19
CA ASN A 197 11.04 7.05 -10.50
C ASN A 197 12.18 6.88 -11.52
N ASP A 198 12.02 5.98 -12.50
CA ASP A 198 12.99 5.73 -13.58
C ASP A 198 13.35 7.03 -14.29
N ARG A 199 12.34 7.82 -14.65
CA ARG A 199 12.54 9.09 -15.34
C ARG A 199 13.28 10.10 -14.46
N VAL A 200 12.81 10.37 -13.25
CA VAL A 200 13.37 11.46 -12.43
C VAL A 200 14.74 11.11 -11.88
N TRP A 201 14.93 9.91 -11.34
CA TRP A 201 16.28 9.47 -10.96
C TRP A 201 17.20 9.34 -12.16
N GLY A 202 16.68 8.88 -13.32
CA GLY A 202 17.45 8.81 -14.56
C GLY A 202 17.96 10.19 -15.00
N GLU A 203 17.15 11.23 -14.92
CA GLU A 203 17.54 12.62 -15.19
C GLU A 203 18.62 13.11 -14.21
N ILE A 204 18.45 12.88 -12.90
CA ILE A 204 19.38 13.33 -11.85
C ILE A 204 20.72 12.59 -11.92
N LEU A 205 20.71 11.29 -12.20
CA LEU A 205 21.90 10.44 -12.24
C LEU A 205 22.63 10.49 -13.60
N SER A 206 22.02 11.09 -14.62
CA SER A 206 22.66 11.29 -15.91
C SER A 206 23.83 12.27 -15.82
N ASN A 207 24.90 11.98 -16.52
CA ASN A 207 26.09 12.83 -16.61
C ASN A 207 26.68 12.79 -18.04
N GLU A 208 27.88 13.37 -18.23
CA GLU A 208 28.56 13.41 -19.55
C GLU A 208 28.91 12.02 -20.07
N GLN A 209 29.13 11.04 -19.17
CA GLN A 209 29.57 9.69 -19.52
C GLN A 209 28.41 8.72 -19.69
N LYS A 210 27.27 8.93 -19.02
CA LYS A 210 26.11 8.07 -19.05
C LYS A 210 24.81 8.87 -18.99
N ARG A 211 23.94 8.62 -19.95
CA ARG A 211 22.58 9.15 -19.96
C ARG A 211 21.60 7.99 -19.93
N TYR A 212 20.56 8.13 -19.10
CA TYR A 212 19.52 7.12 -18.99
C TYR A 212 18.33 7.48 -19.88
N GLY A 213 17.97 6.59 -20.79
CA GLY A 213 16.71 6.59 -21.50
C GLY A 213 15.59 5.97 -20.66
N LYS A 214 14.37 5.98 -21.20
CA LYS A 214 13.20 5.42 -20.52
C LYS A 214 13.38 3.92 -20.23
N GLY A 215 13.25 3.53 -18.97
CA GLY A 215 13.34 2.16 -18.48
C GLY A 215 14.78 1.66 -18.26
N GLU A 216 15.80 2.41 -18.65
CA GLU A 216 17.20 1.95 -18.57
C GLU A 216 17.72 1.95 -17.13
N LEU A 217 17.37 2.95 -16.33
CA LEU A 217 17.78 2.98 -14.93
C LEU A 217 17.10 1.86 -14.14
N MET A 218 15.82 1.64 -14.37
CA MET A 218 15.08 0.55 -13.74
C MET A 218 15.66 -0.80 -14.12
N ALA A 219 16.01 -1.01 -15.40
CA ALA A 219 16.64 -2.24 -15.87
C ALA A 219 18.00 -2.48 -15.20
N GLU A 220 18.82 -1.44 -15.03
CA GLU A 220 20.09 -1.54 -14.33
C GLU A 220 19.91 -1.91 -12.85
N TRP A 221 18.95 -1.29 -12.16
CA TRP A 221 18.70 -1.61 -10.76
C TRP A 221 18.10 -3.00 -10.56
N VAL A 222 17.31 -3.48 -11.51
CA VAL A 222 16.77 -4.85 -11.53
C VAL A 222 17.88 -5.90 -11.59
N GLU A 223 18.99 -5.62 -12.27
CA GLU A 223 20.16 -6.52 -12.27
C GLU A 223 20.78 -6.70 -10.88
N GLY A 224 20.59 -5.75 -9.96
CA GLY A 224 20.97 -5.86 -8.55
C GLY A 224 20.05 -6.77 -7.72
N ILE A 225 18.84 -7.08 -8.19
CA ILE A 225 17.90 -7.95 -7.50
C ILE A 225 18.33 -9.41 -7.68
N PRO A 226 18.46 -10.22 -6.60
CA PRO A 226 18.83 -11.64 -6.72
C PRO A 226 17.94 -12.43 -7.67
N MET A 227 16.63 -12.19 -7.70
CA MET A 227 15.68 -12.83 -8.61
C MET A 227 15.72 -12.27 -10.05
N LYS A 228 16.57 -11.28 -10.36
CA LYS A 228 16.82 -10.72 -11.69
C LYS A 228 15.56 -10.27 -12.46
N ARG A 229 14.56 -9.82 -11.73
CA ARG A 229 13.35 -9.23 -12.30
C ARG A 229 12.74 -8.21 -11.34
N ALA A 230 12.02 -7.25 -11.89
CA ALA A 230 11.06 -6.47 -11.11
C ALA A 230 9.92 -7.38 -10.62
N GLY A 231 9.34 -7.03 -9.49
CA GLY A 231 8.09 -7.64 -9.04
C GLY A 231 6.91 -7.09 -9.83
N LYS A 232 5.81 -7.85 -9.81
CA LYS A 232 4.52 -7.42 -10.36
C LYS A 232 3.53 -7.17 -9.23
N PRO A 233 2.46 -6.38 -9.44
CA PRO A 233 1.40 -6.20 -8.46
C PRO A 233 0.85 -7.52 -7.89
N GLU A 234 0.79 -8.58 -8.71
CA GLU A 234 0.33 -9.91 -8.31
C GLU A 234 1.29 -10.59 -7.32
N ASP A 235 2.60 -10.37 -7.44
CA ASP A 235 3.57 -10.88 -6.47
C ASP A 235 3.26 -10.32 -5.06
N VAL A 236 2.98 -9.01 -5.00
CA VAL A 236 2.62 -8.33 -3.74
C VAL A 236 1.26 -8.80 -3.21
N ALA A 237 0.27 -8.92 -4.09
CA ALA A 237 -1.07 -9.34 -3.73
C ALA A 237 -1.12 -10.73 -3.08
N GLY A 238 -0.17 -11.62 -3.43
CA GLY A 238 -0.02 -12.93 -2.80
C GLY A 238 0.30 -12.83 -1.30
N LEU A 239 1.29 -12.02 -0.93
CA LEU A 239 1.66 -11.77 0.47
C LEU A 239 0.53 -11.08 1.23
N VAL A 240 -0.09 -10.05 0.64
CA VAL A 240 -1.18 -9.29 1.29
C VAL A 240 -2.39 -10.21 1.55
N ALA A 241 -2.73 -11.09 0.61
CA ALA A 241 -3.80 -12.06 0.81
C ALA A 241 -3.47 -13.06 1.93
N PHE A 242 -2.22 -13.51 2.04
CA PHE A 242 -1.78 -14.33 3.19
C PHE A 242 -1.94 -13.57 4.51
N LEU A 243 -1.45 -12.34 4.61
CA LEU A 243 -1.56 -11.54 5.84
C LEU A 243 -3.01 -11.22 6.23
N ALA A 244 -3.93 -11.18 5.27
CA ALA A 244 -5.37 -10.99 5.48
C ALA A 244 -6.12 -12.28 5.86
N SER A 245 -5.50 -13.44 5.67
CA SER A 245 -6.12 -14.75 5.90
C SER A 245 -6.06 -15.22 7.36
N ASP A 246 -6.82 -16.24 7.68
CA ASP A 246 -6.77 -16.88 8.99
C ASP A 246 -5.44 -17.60 9.26
N ASP A 247 -4.70 -17.98 8.22
CA ASP A 247 -3.36 -18.59 8.33
C ASP A 247 -2.33 -17.63 8.94
N ALA A 248 -2.57 -16.31 8.88
CA ALA A 248 -1.69 -15.30 9.45
C ALA A 248 -2.12 -14.80 10.85
N ARG A 249 -3.09 -15.43 11.52
CA ARG A 249 -3.65 -14.94 12.79
C ARG A 249 -2.67 -14.88 13.96
N TYR A 250 -1.56 -15.57 13.89
CA TYR A 250 -0.49 -15.48 14.90
C TYR A 250 0.66 -14.55 14.49
N LEU A 251 0.48 -13.78 13.37
CA LEU A 251 1.42 -12.78 12.90
C LEU A 251 0.87 -11.38 13.20
N THR A 252 1.56 -10.64 14.07
CA THR A 252 1.27 -9.22 14.33
C THR A 252 2.57 -8.47 14.61
N GLY A 253 2.62 -7.18 14.28
CA GLY A 253 3.79 -6.32 14.43
C GLY A 253 4.92 -6.62 13.41
N GLN A 254 4.66 -7.51 12.45
CA GLN A 254 5.68 -7.91 11.49
C GLN A 254 5.76 -6.93 10.31
N THR A 255 6.97 -6.86 9.76
CA THR A 255 7.23 -6.10 8.52
C THR A 255 7.97 -7.03 7.57
N ILE A 256 7.34 -7.38 6.45
CA ILE A 256 7.82 -8.44 5.55
C ILE A 256 8.27 -7.83 4.23
N ASN A 257 9.50 -8.13 3.81
CA ASN A 257 10.01 -7.72 2.51
C ASN A 257 9.37 -8.56 1.39
N ILE A 258 9.00 -7.89 0.29
CA ILE A 258 8.56 -8.51 -0.97
C ILE A 258 9.28 -7.81 -2.11
N ASP A 259 10.53 -8.18 -2.34
CA ASP A 259 11.49 -7.40 -3.12
C ASP A 259 12.45 -8.26 -3.97
N GLY A 260 12.19 -9.57 -4.09
CA GLY A 260 13.05 -10.48 -4.83
C GLY A 260 14.43 -10.71 -4.20
N GLY A 261 14.58 -10.40 -2.90
CA GLY A 261 15.82 -10.54 -2.16
C GLY A 261 16.73 -9.29 -2.23
N LEU A 262 16.20 -8.16 -2.66
CA LEU A 262 16.97 -6.91 -2.76
C LEU A 262 17.50 -6.46 -1.39
N ILE A 263 16.70 -6.60 -0.34
CA ILE A 263 17.06 -6.26 1.04
C ILE A 263 16.78 -7.47 1.92
N MET A 264 17.84 -8.03 2.50
CA MET A 264 17.77 -9.17 3.41
C MET A 264 17.96 -8.68 4.85
N SER A 265 16.85 -8.40 5.56
CA SER A 265 16.86 -7.91 6.95
C SER A 265 15.65 -8.38 7.73
#